data_ba85cde6ac66478cf4909e9c7024ebef
#
_entry.id   ba85cde6ac66478cf4909e9c7024ebef
#
_cell.length_a   1.000
_cell.length_b   1.000
_cell.length_c   1.000
_cell.angle_alpha   90.00
_cell.angle_beta   90.00
_cell.angle_gamma   90.00
#
_symmetry.space_group_name_H-M   'P 1'
#
loop_
_entity.id
_entity.type
_entity.pdbx_description
1 polymer ?
#
loop_
_entity_poly.entity_id
_entity_poly.type
_entity_poly.pdbx_seq_one_letter_code
_entity_poly.pdbx_strand_id
1 'polypeptide(L)'
;MASSALDEELLSLHYYARQQCSRQWVHFMAAMFAEFEERVDPAEADQFLEALGAKMARLLPLRRCESLEELEEDVNSVLEGIDWGWMRLKETAGFIEITHGAYPVVPQDEQRRSWFVAILEGLYGGWLGEQGGDPSFTARMSGTPRGAGAPLTFRYGRHE
;
A
#
# COMPACT_ATOMS: atom_id res chain seq x y z
N MET A 1 3.01 10.48 -30.78
CA MET A 1 4.03 11.19 -29.99
C MET A 1 3.69 11.25 -28.49
N ALA A 2 2.48 11.53 -28.08
CA ALA A 2 2.08 11.49 -26.67
C ALA A 2 2.19 10.10 -26.03
N SER A 3 1.95 9.01 -26.78
CA SER A 3 2.05 7.63 -26.29
C SER A 3 3.49 7.23 -25.96
N SER A 4 4.48 7.65 -26.76
CA SER A 4 5.89 7.33 -26.54
C SER A 4 6.45 7.99 -25.28
N ALA A 5 6.08 9.23 -25.00
CA ALA A 5 6.52 9.94 -23.80
C ALA A 5 5.93 9.34 -22.51
N LEU A 6 4.65 8.92 -22.57
CA LEU A 6 4.02 8.20 -21.45
C LEU A 6 4.66 6.84 -21.20
N ASP A 7 5.05 6.13 -22.26
CA ASP A 7 5.72 4.83 -22.15
C ASP A 7 7.12 4.99 -21.54
N GLU A 8 7.86 6.05 -21.91
CA GLU A 8 9.16 6.36 -21.32
C GLU A 8 9.07 6.76 -19.85
N GLU A 9 8.05 7.53 -19.46
CA GLU A 9 7.77 7.86 -18.06
C GLU A 9 7.42 6.61 -17.24
N LEU A 10 6.57 5.74 -17.78
CA LEU A 10 6.21 4.47 -17.12
C LEU A 10 7.42 3.54 -16.95
N LEU A 11 8.31 3.46 -17.94
CA LEU A 11 9.55 2.69 -17.82
C LEU A 11 10.47 3.26 -16.73
N SER A 12 10.57 4.58 -16.64
CA SER A 12 11.37 5.25 -15.62
C SER A 12 10.80 5.02 -14.22
N LEU A 13 9.47 5.17 -14.06
CA LEU A 13 8.79 4.89 -12.81
C LEU A 13 8.95 3.43 -12.37
N HIS A 14 8.83 2.49 -13.31
CA HIS A 14 9.06 1.07 -13.05
C HIS A 14 10.50 0.79 -12.60
N TYR A 15 11.48 1.42 -13.24
CA TYR A 15 12.89 1.30 -12.86
C TYR A 15 13.11 1.81 -11.44
N TYR A 16 12.60 3.01 -11.10
CA TYR A 16 12.72 3.57 -9.76
C TYR A 16 11.95 2.76 -8.69
N ALA A 17 10.77 2.26 -9.02
CA ALA A 17 9.99 1.43 -8.09
C ALA A 17 10.76 0.15 -7.69
N ARG A 18 11.48 -0.47 -8.63
CA ARG A 18 12.34 -1.63 -8.33
C ARG A 18 13.55 -1.30 -7.45
N GLN A 19 13.98 -0.04 -7.40
CA GLN A 19 15.06 0.42 -6.54
C GLN A 19 14.62 0.64 -5.08
N GLN A 20 13.31 0.76 -4.81
CA GLN A 20 12.77 1.00 -3.48
C GLN A 20 12.93 -0.22 -2.55
N CYS A 21 12.93 -1.43 -3.08
CA CYS A 21 13.20 -2.60 -2.26
C CYS A 21 14.71 -2.78 -2.08
N SER A 22 15.17 -2.79 -0.84
CA SER A 22 16.57 -3.02 -0.50
C SER A 22 17.08 -4.31 -1.12
N ARG A 23 18.25 -4.27 -1.76
CA ARG A 23 18.90 -5.45 -2.37
C ARG A 23 19.10 -6.59 -1.38
N GLN A 24 19.24 -6.26 -0.11
CA GLN A 24 19.38 -7.22 0.98
C GLN A 24 18.11 -8.08 1.17
N TRP A 25 16.93 -7.49 0.95
CA TRP A 25 15.64 -8.12 1.24
C TRP A 25 14.89 -8.59 0.00
N VAL A 26 15.24 -8.09 -1.20
CA VAL A 26 14.47 -8.37 -2.42
C VAL A 26 14.35 -9.87 -2.73
N HIS A 27 15.44 -10.63 -2.59
CA HIS A 27 15.42 -12.07 -2.85
C HIS A 27 14.69 -12.86 -1.77
N PHE A 28 14.83 -12.43 -0.51
CA PHE A 28 14.09 -13.03 0.59
C PHE A 28 12.57 -12.82 0.42
N MET A 29 12.15 -11.60 0.12
CA MET A 29 10.74 -11.28 -0.11
C MET A 29 10.19 -12.03 -1.33
N ALA A 30 10.95 -12.08 -2.42
CA ALA A 30 10.55 -12.83 -3.61
C ALA A 30 10.37 -14.33 -3.32
N ALA A 31 11.30 -14.94 -2.59
CA ALA A 31 11.21 -16.34 -2.19
C ALA A 31 10.03 -16.59 -1.23
N MET A 32 9.82 -15.71 -0.27
CA MET A 32 8.70 -15.80 0.67
C MET A 32 7.35 -15.74 -0.05
N PHE A 33 7.18 -14.80 -0.98
CA PHE A 33 5.95 -14.70 -1.75
C PHE A 33 5.72 -15.90 -2.67
N ALA A 34 6.79 -16.43 -3.30
CA ALA A 34 6.70 -17.65 -4.10
C ALA A 34 6.23 -18.85 -3.26
N GLU A 35 6.75 -19.05 -2.05
CA GLU A 35 6.31 -20.10 -1.14
C GLU A 35 4.84 -19.93 -0.71
N PHE A 36 4.39 -18.69 -0.48
CA PHE A 36 2.98 -18.41 -0.21
C PHE A 36 2.09 -18.82 -1.39
N GLU A 37 2.49 -18.49 -2.61
CA GLU A 37 1.75 -18.84 -3.83
C GLU A 37 1.61 -20.34 -4.05
N GLU A 38 2.65 -21.10 -3.70
CA GLU A 38 2.66 -22.53 -3.90
C GLU A 38 1.91 -23.32 -2.81
N ARG A 39 1.85 -22.80 -1.58
CA ARG A 39 1.43 -23.56 -0.40
C ARG A 39 0.19 -23.06 0.31
N VAL A 40 -0.17 -21.80 0.10
CA VAL A 40 -1.26 -21.16 0.85
C VAL A 40 -2.37 -20.75 -0.10
N ASP A 41 -3.61 -20.97 0.33
CA ASP A 41 -4.78 -20.47 -0.42
C ASP A 41 -4.70 -18.93 -0.55
N PRO A 42 -5.01 -18.37 -1.73
CA PRO A 42 -4.91 -16.92 -1.95
C PRO A 42 -5.68 -16.06 -0.94
N ALA A 43 -6.84 -16.51 -0.48
CA ALA A 43 -7.63 -15.78 0.50
C ALA A 43 -6.97 -15.83 1.90
N GLU A 44 -6.38 -16.97 2.28
CA GLU A 44 -5.63 -17.09 3.54
C GLU A 44 -4.34 -16.24 3.49
N ALA A 45 -3.66 -16.21 2.36
CA ALA A 45 -2.49 -15.37 2.15
C ALA A 45 -2.84 -13.88 2.29
N ASP A 46 -3.92 -13.43 1.66
CA ASP A 46 -4.40 -12.05 1.78
C ASP A 46 -4.75 -11.69 3.24
N GLN A 47 -5.44 -12.57 3.96
CA GLN A 47 -5.76 -12.35 5.38
C GLN A 47 -4.50 -12.26 6.25
N PHE A 48 -3.51 -13.10 6.00
CA PHE A 48 -2.25 -13.05 6.71
C PHE A 48 -1.51 -11.72 6.46
N LEU A 49 -1.43 -11.29 5.21
CA LEU A 49 -0.75 -10.07 4.83
C LEU A 49 -1.48 -8.81 5.33
N GLU A 50 -2.81 -8.82 5.34
CA GLU A 50 -3.61 -7.76 5.95
C GLU A 50 -3.36 -7.69 7.47
N ALA A 51 -3.33 -8.83 8.15
CA ALA A 51 -2.99 -8.90 9.58
C ALA A 51 -1.56 -8.42 9.85
N LEU A 52 -0.61 -8.72 8.95
CA LEU A 52 0.76 -8.22 9.00
C LEU A 52 0.78 -6.69 8.88
N GLY A 53 0.05 -6.11 7.94
CA GLY A 53 -0.08 -4.66 7.79
C GLY A 53 -0.67 -3.99 9.03
N ALA A 54 -1.73 -4.56 9.61
CA ALA A 54 -2.30 -4.07 10.86
C ALA A 54 -1.32 -4.15 12.04
N LYS A 55 -0.46 -5.17 12.06
CA LYS A 55 0.63 -5.26 13.05
C LYS A 55 1.70 -4.20 12.83
N MET A 56 2.05 -3.92 11.58
CA MET A 56 2.97 -2.84 11.23
C MET A 56 2.43 -1.49 11.69
N ALA A 57 1.14 -1.22 11.56
CA ALA A 57 0.52 0.00 12.07
C ALA A 57 0.78 0.21 13.58
N ARG A 58 0.73 -0.86 14.36
CA ARG A 58 1.06 -0.81 15.80
C ARG A 58 2.55 -0.63 16.10
N LEU A 59 3.43 -1.13 15.22
CA LEU A 59 4.88 -0.95 15.35
C LEU A 59 5.33 0.44 14.90
N LEU A 60 4.53 1.10 14.08
CA LEU A 60 4.75 2.42 13.50
C LEU A 60 3.61 3.34 13.93
N PRO A 61 3.45 3.64 15.24
CA PRO A 61 2.31 4.38 15.74
C PRO A 61 2.33 5.82 15.23
N LEU A 62 1.16 6.32 14.86
CA LEU A 62 0.95 7.72 14.51
C LEU A 62 0.63 8.53 15.76
N ARG A 63 0.89 9.84 15.70
CA ARG A 63 0.37 10.79 16.68
C ARG A 63 -1.15 10.88 16.55
N ARG A 64 -1.81 11.30 17.60
CA ARG A 64 -3.23 11.67 17.50
C ARG A 64 -3.35 12.94 16.68
N CYS A 65 -4.04 12.88 15.56
CA CYS A 65 -4.25 13.99 14.64
C CYS A 65 -5.68 14.52 14.76
N GLU A 66 -5.84 15.83 14.61
CA GLU A 66 -7.15 16.49 14.72
C GLU A 66 -7.74 16.83 13.34
N SER A 67 -6.93 16.73 12.27
CA SER A 67 -7.35 16.96 10.90
C SER A 67 -6.77 15.92 9.94
N LEU A 68 -7.35 15.82 8.73
CA LEU A 68 -6.81 14.95 7.68
C LEU A 68 -5.45 15.42 7.18
N GLU A 69 -5.21 16.73 7.17
CA GLU A 69 -3.93 17.30 6.79
C GLU A 69 -2.82 16.89 7.76
N GLU A 70 -3.06 16.97 9.07
CA GLU A 70 -2.12 16.51 10.09
C GLU A 70 -1.87 15.01 9.98
N LEU A 71 -2.91 14.24 9.71
CA LEU A 71 -2.80 12.79 9.51
C LEU A 71 -1.97 12.46 8.26
N GLU A 72 -2.20 13.15 7.16
CA GLU A 72 -1.44 12.97 5.92
C GLU A 72 0.05 13.28 6.15
N GLU A 73 0.37 14.37 6.84
CA GLU A 73 1.75 14.75 7.17
C GLU A 73 2.44 13.71 8.07
N ASP A 74 1.75 13.21 9.10
CA ASP A 74 2.32 12.25 10.04
C ASP A 74 2.55 10.89 9.37
N VAL A 75 1.58 10.41 8.58
CA VAL A 75 1.73 9.18 7.79
C VAL A 75 2.89 9.30 6.80
N ASN A 76 2.99 10.41 6.07
CA ASN A 76 4.09 10.62 5.12
C ASN A 76 5.44 10.64 5.81
N SER A 77 5.55 11.21 7.01
CA SER A 77 6.79 11.17 7.80
C SER A 77 7.19 9.73 8.16
N VAL A 78 6.23 8.88 8.51
CA VAL A 78 6.49 7.47 8.81
C VAL A 78 6.88 6.70 7.55
N LEU A 79 6.16 6.90 6.44
CA LEU A 79 6.45 6.23 5.17
C LEU A 79 7.83 6.61 4.63
N GLU A 80 8.22 7.88 4.72
CA GLU A 80 9.56 8.35 4.37
C GLU A 80 10.64 7.67 5.22
N GLY A 81 10.39 7.52 6.53
CA GLY A 81 11.32 6.87 7.46
C GLY A 81 11.58 5.40 7.17
N ILE A 82 10.70 4.72 6.44
CA ILE A 82 10.83 3.31 6.05
C ILE A 82 11.00 3.10 4.54
N ASP A 83 11.18 4.16 3.76
CA ASP A 83 11.30 4.14 2.30
C ASP A 83 10.10 3.48 1.59
N TRP A 84 8.88 3.72 2.09
CA TRP A 84 7.64 3.16 1.52
C TRP A 84 6.84 4.15 0.67
N GLY A 85 7.48 5.25 0.25
CA GLY A 85 6.91 6.22 -0.67
C GLY A 85 6.09 7.31 0.02
N TRP A 86 4.97 7.65 -0.57
CA TRP A 86 4.12 8.77 -0.16
C TRP A 86 2.64 8.42 -0.28
N MET A 87 1.80 9.17 0.43
CA MET A 87 0.36 9.04 0.32
C MET A 87 -0.34 10.40 0.36
N ARG A 88 -1.57 10.42 -0.11
CA ARG A 88 -2.50 11.55 -0.01
C ARG A 88 -3.86 11.07 0.47
N LEU A 89 -4.49 11.89 1.29
CA LEU A 89 -5.85 11.69 1.78
C LEU A 89 -6.81 12.67 1.11
N LYS A 90 -7.99 12.18 0.78
CA LYS A 90 -9.07 13.01 0.27
C LYS A 90 -10.39 12.55 0.90
N GLU A 91 -11.04 13.46 1.59
CA GLU A 91 -12.39 13.21 2.09
C GLU A 91 -13.40 13.21 0.94
N THR A 92 -14.26 12.22 0.92
CA THR A 92 -15.37 12.10 -0.02
C THR A 92 -16.65 11.76 0.75
N ALA A 93 -17.80 11.83 0.08
CA ALA A 93 -19.07 11.48 0.72
C ALA A 93 -19.09 10.00 1.14
N GLY A 94 -18.89 9.76 2.43
CA GLY A 94 -19.02 8.45 3.07
C GLY A 94 -17.74 7.61 3.14
N PHE A 95 -16.60 8.08 2.64
CA PHE A 95 -15.30 7.39 2.77
C PHE A 95 -14.12 8.35 2.65
N ILE A 96 -12.95 7.89 3.07
CA ILE A 96 -11.68 8.57 2.81
C ILE A 96 -10.99 7.84 1.66
N GLU A 97 -10.63 8.57 0.62
CA GLU A 97 -9.80 8.09 -0.47
C GLU A 97 -8.33 8.26 -0.10
N ILE A 98 -7.55 7.20 -0.29
CA ILE A 98 -6.12 7.16 -0.03
C ILE A 98 -5.42 6.87 -1.35
N THR A 99 -4.52 7.75 -1.78
CA THR A 99 -3.64 7.50 -2.92
C THR A 99 -2.24 7.25 -2.41
N HIS A 100 -1.64 6.11 -2.74
CA HIS A 100 -0.29 5.73 -2.32
C HIS A 100 0.61 5.52 -3.52
N GLY A 101 1.74 6.20 -3.57
CA GLY A 101 2.73 6.10 -4.64
C GLY A 101 4.12 5.73 -4.13
N ALA A 102 4.98 5.28 -5.03
CA ALA A 102 6.37 4.93 -4.77
C ALA A 102 6.56 3.84 -3.68
N TYR A 103 5.61 2.91 -3.59
CA TYR A 103 5.73 1.74 -2.71
C TYR A 103 6.80 0.76 -3.22
N PRO A 104 7.39 -0.09 -2.35
CA PRO A 104 8.35 -1.10 -2.78
C PRO A 104 7.72 -2.10 -3.76
N VAL A 105 8.41 -2.37 -4.87
CA VAL A 105 8.00 -3.38 -5.85
C VAL A 105 8.98 -4.54 -5.80
N VAL A 106 8.46 -5.74 -5.55
CA VAL A 106 9.26 -6.98 -5.58
C VAL A 106 9.15 -7.58 -6.97
N PRO A 107 10.26 -7.97 -7.62
CA PRO A 107 10.22 -8.73 -8.86
C PRO A 107 9.33 -9.97 -8.68
N GLN A 108 8.54 -10.37 -9.66
CA GLN A 108 7.58 -11.47 -9.64
C GLN A 108 6.19 -11.14 -9.06
N ASP A 109 6.00 -9.96 -8.49
CA ASP A 109 4.68 -9.51 -8.01
C ASP A 109 3.78 -8.97 -9.16
N GLU A 110 4.28 -9.05 -10.41
CA GLU A 110 3.62 -8.44 -11.58
C GLU A 110 2.43 -9.24 -12.13
N GLN A 111 2.30 -10.52 -11.75
CA GLN A 111 1.30 -11.43 -12.34
C GLN A 111 0.03 -11.61 -11.51
N ARG A 112 -0.01 -11.08 -10.29
CA ARG A 112 -1.14 -11.19 -9.36
C ARG A 112 -1.43 -9.85 -8.69
N ARG A 113 -2.55 -9.79 -7.97
CA ARG A 113 -2.77 -8.72 -6.99
C ARG A 113 -1.53 -8.61 -6.11
N SER A 114 -0.89 -7.45 -6.15
CA SER A 114 0.33 -7.21 -5.40
C SER A 114 0.15 -7.59 -3.92
N TRP A 115 1.06 -8.36 -3.37
CA TRP A 115 1.09 -8.68 -1.94
C TRP A 115 1.09 -7.43 -1.07
N PHE A 116 1.72 -6.36 -1.57
CA PHE A 116 1.72 -5.06 -0.91
C PHE A 116 0.33 -4.45 -0.79
N VAL A 117 -0.60 -4.74 -1.68
CA VAL A 117 -1.99 -4.26 -1.57
C VAL A 117 -2.62 -4.75 -0.27
N ALA A 118 -2.54 -6.04 0.02
CA ALA A 118 -3.11 -6.59 1.25
C ALA A 118 -2.40 -6.04 2.51
N ILE A 119 -1.08 -5.89 2.47
CA ILE A 119 -0.30 -5.27 3.56
C ILE A 119 -0.75 -3.81 3.77
N LEU A 120 -0.89 -3.02 2.71
CA LEU A 120 -1.32 -1.63 2.79
C LEU A 120 -2.78 -1.50 3.26
N GLU A 121 -3.67 -2.41 2.85
CA GLU A 121 -5.04 -2.45 3.38
C GLU A 121 -5.05 -2.62 4.91
N GLY A 122 -4.24 -3.53 5.43
CA GLY A 122 -4.07 -3.72 6.87
C GLY A 122 -3.41 -2.53 7.58
N LEU A 123 -2.38 -1.96 6.98
CA LEU A 123 -1.64 -0.81 7.51
C LEU A 123 -2.57 0.42 7.64
N TYR A 124 -3.26 0.78 6.57
CA TYR A 124 -4.20 1.91 6.58
C TYR A 124 -5.42 1.65 7.46
N GLY A 125 -5.96 0.43 7.43
CA GLY A 125 -7.05 0.04 8.33
C GLY A 125 -6.66 0.20 9.79
N GLY A 126 -5.47 -0.21 10.17
CA GLY A 126 -4.92 -0.04 11.51
C GLY A 126 -4.74 1.43 11.90
N TRP A 127 -4.04 2.21 11.09
CA TRP A 127 -3.78 3.63 11.37
C TRP A 127 -5.06 4.46 11.48
N LEU A 128 -5.96 4.34 10.50
CA LEU A 128 -7.21 5.12 10.50
C LEU A 128 -8.18 4.65 11.59
N GLY A 129 -8.18 3.35 11.91
CA GLY A 129 -8.94 2.83 13.04
C GLY A 129 -8.48 3.40 14.38
N GLU A 130 -7.17 3.52 14.61
CA GLU A 130 -6.59 4.13 15.82
C GLU A 130 -6.86 5.65 15.92
N GLN A 131 -7.08 6.34 14.80
CA GLN A 131 -7.48 7.75 14.79
C GLN A 131 -8.96 7.99 15.13
N GLY A 132 -9.70 6.95 15.46
CA GLY A 132 -11.11 7.04 15.85
C GLY A 132 -12.08 6.66 14.73
N GLY A 133 -11.61 5.94 13.71
CA GLY A 133 -12.48 5.37 12.68
C GLY A 133 -13.52 4.40 13.26
N ASP A 134 -14.68 4.30 12.60
CA ASP A 134 -15.71 3.33 12.98
C ASP A 134 -15.14 1.90 12.90
N PRO A 135 -15.40 1.02 13.90
CA PRO A 135 -14.89 -0.36 13.89
C PRO A 135 -15.34 -1.20 12.69
N SER A 136 -16.41 -0.81 12.01
CA SER A 136 -16.90 -1.46 10.79
C SER A 136 -16.20 -0.98 9.51
N PHE A 137 -15.34 0.04 9.60
CA PHE A 137 -14.61 0.57 8.46
C PHE A 137 -13.36 -0.25 8.18
N THR A 138 -13.09 -0.48 6.90
CA THR A 138 -11.89 -1.13 6.42
C THR A 138 -11.29 -0.35 5.26
N ALA A 139 -9.99 -0.49 5.05
CA ALA A 139 -9.33 0.02 3.86
C ALA A 139 -9.32 -1.07 2.77
N ARG A 140 -9.76 -0.75 1.57
CA ARG A 140 -9.77 -1.67 0.42
C ARG A 140 -9.30 -0.95 -0.84
N MET A 141 -8.47 -1.63 -1.61
CA MET A 141 -8.04 -1.10 -2.91
C MET A 141 -9.26 -0.89 -3.81
N SER A 142 -9.29 0.26 -4.49
CA SER A 142 -10.30 0.59 -5.49
C SER A 142 -9.65 0.78 -6.85
N GLY A 143 -10.27 0.19 -7.88
CA GLY A 143 -9.75 0.24 -9.24
C GLY A 143 -8.62 -0.75 -9.50
N THR A 144 -8.06 -0.67 -10.71
CA THR A 144 -6.92 -1.49 -11.15
C THR A 144 -5.72 -0.58 -11.41
N PRO A 145 -4.53 -0.88 -10.85
CA PRO A 145 -3.33 -0.10 -11.15
C PRO A 145 -3.03 -0.11 -12.66
N ARG A 146 -2.57 1.01 -13.18
CA ARG A 146 -2.23 1.16 -14.61
C ARG A 146 -0.91 0.48 -15.01
N GLY A 147 -0.27 -0.20 -14.09
CA GLY A 147 1.01 -0.90 -14.29
C GLY A 147 1.83 -0.95 -13.02
N ALA A 148 2.93 -1.72 -13.03
CA ALA A 148 3.85 -1.81 -11.90
C ALA A 148 4.42 -0.43 -11.57
N GLY A 149 4.36 -0.04 -10.30
CA GLY A 149 4.83 1.26 -9.82
C GLY A 149 3.82 2.41 -9.97
N ALA A 150 2.67 2.20 -10.63
CA ALA A 150 1.62 3.20 -10.66
C ALA A 150 1.01 3.38 -9.27
N PRO A 151 0.57 4.61 -8.90
CA PRO A 151 -0.08 4.82 -7.61
C PRO A 151 -1.29 3.92 -7.41
N LEU A 152 -1.44 3.43 -6.18
CA LEU A 152 -2.58 2.63 -5.73
C LEU A 152 -3.61 3.55 -5.10
N THR A 153 -4.88 3.26 -5.29
CA THR A 153 -5.98 3.98 -4.64
C THR A 153 -6.74 3.02 -3.73
N PHE A 154 -6.98 3.45 -2.50
CA PHE A 154 -7.76 2.73 -1.51
C PHE A 154 -8.95 3.57 -1.07
N ARG A 155 -9.98 2.90 -0.59
CA ARG A 155 -11.12 3.53 0.10
C ARG A 155 -11.15 3.01 1.53
N TYR A 156 -11.18 3.92 2.48
CA TYR A 156 -11.42 3.62 3.88
C TYR A 156 -12.84 4.04 4.26
N GLY A 157 -13.66 3.08 4.61
CA GLY A 157 -15.08 3.27 4.92
C GLY A 157 -15.79 1.93 5.09
N ARG A 158 -17.12 1.98 5.09
CA ARG A 158 -17.95 0.78 5.09
C ARG A 158 -17.97 0.19 3.68
N HIS A 159 -17.71 -1.09 3.57
CA HIS A 159 -17.86 -1.88 2.36
C HIS A 159 -19.09 -2.80 2.53
N GLU A 160 -19.98 -2.79 1.54
CA GLU A 160 -21.12 -3.71 1.45
C GLU A 160 -20.68 -5.10 0.97
#